data_9a8199b4e7074f91e7e227d429f877dd
#
_entry.id   9a8199b4e7074f91e7e227d429f877dd
#
_cell.length_a   1.000
_cell.length_b   1.000
_cell.length_c   1.000
_cell.angle_alpha   90.00
_cell.angle_beta   90.00
_cell.angle_gamma   90.00
#
_symmetry.space_group_name_H-M   'P 1'
#
loop_
_entity.id
_entity.type
_entity.pdbx_description
1 polymer ?
#
loop_
_entity_poly.entity_id
_entity_poly.type
_entity_poly.pdbx_seq_one_letter_code
_entity_poly.pdbx_strand_id
1 'polypeptide(L)'
;MSPWRGVLLTGAWAAVGSVVLVVVQVVVFALHPPPGTVEEFLALMQASPVLGLVSLDLLYGVNNVLVALVYLALVVLLWPRARSTAAVAGLLVVLGMAAYLASNPAVEMLLLARQHGSADGATQGALLAAGEVLLAGWRGTAFLTYYVLNAVALLLVAGALLRTRVLSRATGWWALAAGLLMVVPSTFGTVGLLMSVLSLLPWCVLCVLVAGQLWARAGPSPLPPRGAAPAR
;
A
#
# COMPACT_ATOMS: atom_id res chain seq x y z
N MET A 1 -30.41 0.52 -5.07
CA MET A 1 -28.95 0.81 -5.16
C MET A 1 -28.27 0.11 -3.98
N SER A 2 -27.12 -0.54 -4.17
CA SER A 2 -26.40 -1.17 -3.05
C SER A 2 -26.00 -0.11 -2.02
N PRO A 3 -26.21 -0.31 -0.71
CA PRO A 3 -25.78 0.63 0.32
C PRO A 3 -24.26 0.85 0.32
N TRP A 4 -23.50 -0.06 -0.30
CA TRP A 4 -22.03 -0.03 -0.38
C TRP A 4 -21.48 0.58 -1.68
N ARG A 5 -22.36 1.14 -2.54
CA ARG A 5 -21.91 1.70 -3.84
C ARG A 5 -20.79 2.72 -3.69
N GLY A 6 -20.86 3.60 -2.70
CA GLY A 6 -19.81 4.57 -2.41
C GLY A 6 -18.46 3.92 -2.11
N VAL A 7 -18.45 2.92 -1.22
CA VAL A 7 -17.22 2.18 -0.86
C VAL A 7 -16.61 1.45 -2.07
N LEU A 8 -17.46 0.85 -2.92
CA LEU A 8 -16.98 0.17 -4.14
C LEU A 8 -16.35 1.14 -5.12
N LEU A 9 -16.96 2.32 -5.33
CA LEU A 9 -16.39 3.36 -6.19
C LEU A 9 -15.09 3.94 -5.62
N THR A 10 -15.05 4.21 -4.33
CA THR A 10 -13.83 4.68 -3.64
C THR A 10 -12.70 3.64 -3.79
N GLY A 11 -12.98 2.35 -3.57
CA GLY A 11 -12.02 1.28 -3.76
C GLY A 11 -11.54 1.14 -5.21
N ALA A 12 -12.43 1.35 -6.19
CA ALA A 12 -12.05 1.32 -7.60
C ALA A 12 -11.09 2.47 -7.97
N TRP A 13 -11.39 3.70 -7.55
CA TRP A 13 -10.51 4.84 -7.78
C TRP A 13 -9.20 4.72 -6.99
N ALA A 14 -9.26 4.21 -5.77
CA ALA A 14 -8.07 3.94 -4.96
C ALA A 14 -7.15 2.91 -5.63
N ALA A 15 -7.70 1.87 -6.25
CA ALA A 15 -6.91 0.88 -6.99
C ALA A 15 -6.18 1.50 -8.19
N VAL A 16 -6.85 2.38 -8.95
CA VAL A 16 -6.19 3.12 -10.04
C VAL A 16 -5.12 4.07 -9.51
N GLY A 17 -5.44 4.84 -8.46
CA GLY A 17 -4.49 5.74 -7.81
C GLY A 17 -3.26 5.01 -7.29
N SER A 18 -3.43 3.81 -6.71
CA SER A 18 -2.33 2.95 -6.26
C SER A 18 -1.40 2.59 -7.42
N VAL A 19 -1.94 2.17 -8.57
CA VAL A 19 -1.12 1.85 -9.75
C VAL A 19 -0.33 3.08 -10.21
N VAL A 20 -0.97 4.24 -10.29
CA VAL A 20 -0.30 5.48 -10.69
C VAL A 20 0.83 5.84 -9.73
N LEU A 21 0.59 5.78 -8.41
CA LEU A 21 1.63 6.09 -7.41
C LEU A 21 2.79 5.09 -7.45
N VAL A 22 2.51 3.80 -7.63
CA VAL A 22 3.57 2.77 -7.79
C VAL A 22 4.44 3.09 -9.00
N VAL A 23 3.85 3.41 -10.15
CA VAL A 23 4.61 3.76 -11.37
C VAL A 23 5.44 5.03 -11.13
N VAL A 24 4.86 6.07 -10.54
CA VAL A 24 5.58 7.32 -10.20
C VAL A 24 6.74 7.03 -9.25
N GLN A 25 6.52 6.26 -8.20
CA GLN A 25 7.57 5.90 -7.23
C GLN A 25 8.72 5.14 -7.89
N VAL A 26 8.42 4.16 -8.74
CA VAL A 26 9.44 3.39 -9.48
C VAL A 26 10.25 4.29 -10.40
N VAL A 27 9.60 5.20 -11.13
CA VAL A 27 10.28 6.16 -11.99
C VAL A 27 11.18 7.11 -11.18
N VAL A 28 10.67 7.65 -10.07
CA VAL A 28 11.46 8.53 -9.20
C VAL A 28 12.69 7.80 -8.66
N PHE A 29 12.54 6.57 -8.17
CA PHE A 29 13.67 5.80 -7.61
C PHE A 29 14.67 5.35 -8.69
N ALA A 30 14.23 5.15 -9.92
CA ALA A 30 15.13 4.86 -11.05
C ALA A 30 15.97 6.09 -11.45
N LEU A 31 15.39 7.29 -11.36
CA LEU A 31 16.08 8.55 -11.69
C LEU A 31 16.88 9.11 -10.51
N HIS A 32 16.37 8.93 -9.31
CA HIS A 32 16.92 9.43 -8.04
C HIS A 32 16.90 8.30 -7.00
N PRO A 33 17.90 7.41 -7.01
CA PRO A 33 17.99 6.34 -6.01
C PRO A 33 17.98 6.92 -4.59
N PRO A 34 17.24 6.29 -3.66
CA PRO A 34 17.21 6.74 -2.27
C PRO A 34 18.61 6.72 -1.64
N PRO A 35 18.96 7.70 -0.79
CA PRO A 35 20.22 7.72 -0.08
C PRO A 35 20.47 6.46 0.77
N GLY A 36 21.75 6.14 0.97
CA GLY A 36 22.19 5.01 1.78
C GLY A 36 22.42 5.36 3.24
N THR A 37 22.89 6.58 3.51
CA THR A 37 23.30 7.07 4.84
C THR A 37 22.42 8.21 5.34
N VAL A 38 22.49 8.48 6.64
CA VAL A 38 21.75 9.60 7.27
C VAL A 38 22.26 10.93 6.74
N GLU A 39 23.58 11.09 6.60
CA GLU A 39 24.19 12.29 6.05
C GLU A 39 23.65 12.62 4.66
N GLU A 40 23.58 11.63 3.79
CA GLU A 40 23.03 11.78 2.44
C GLU A 40 21.56 12.17 2.46
N PHE A 41 20.74 11.59 3.37
CA PHE A 41 19.35 11.98 3.54
C PHE A 41 19.21 13.42 4.01
N LEU A 42 19.99 13.84 5.03
CA LEU A 42 19.94 15.21 5.53
C LEU A 42 20.38 16.21 4.44
N ALA A 43 21.45 15.90 3.70
CA ALA A 43 21.92 16.72 2.58
C ALA A 43 20.86 16.81 1.46
N LEU A 44 20.24 15.69 1.10
CA LEU A 44 19.17 15.67 0.10
C LEU A 44 17.97 16.52 0.54
N MET A 45 17.55 16.40 1.82
CA MET A 45 16.44 17.19 2.36
C MET A 45 16.72 18.68 2.45
N GLN A 46 17.99 19.07 2.65
CA GLN A 46 18.42 20.47 2.60
C GLN A 46 18.38 21.00 1.16
N ALA A 47 18.84 20.21 0.19
CA ALA A 47 18.89 20.59 -1.22
C ALA A 47 17.50 20.56 -1.88
N SER A 48 16.70 19.53 -1.59
CA SER A 48 15.37 19.32 -2.15
C SER A 48 14.47 18.61 -1.13
N PRO A 49 13.74 19.36 -0.29
CA PRO A 49 12.86 18.78 0.73
C PRO A 49 11.85 17.79 0.18
N VAL A 50 11.26 18.08 -0.99
CA VAL A 50 10.26 17.20 -1.62
C VAL A 50 10.88 15.86 -2.02
N LEU A 51 12.06 15.88 -2.66
CA LEU A 51 12.74 14.66 -3.07
C LEU A 51 13.21 13.86 -1.86
N GLY A 52 13.68 14.53 -0.81
CA GLY A 52 14.01 13.89 0.47
C GLY A 52 12.82 13.17 1.11
N LEU A 53 11.65 13.82 1.16
CA LEU A 53 10.43 13.21 1.67
C LEU A 53 9.99 12.00 0.82
N VAL A 54 10.06 12.11 -0.51
CA VAL A 54 9.72 11.01 -1.43
C VAL A 54 10.71 9.86 -1.26
N SER A 55 12.00 10.13 -1.02
CA SER A 55 13.02 9.11 -0.76
C SER A 55 12.82 8.37 0.56
N LEU A 56 12.07 8.94 1.50
CA LEU A 56 11.57 8.28 2.72
C LEU A 56 10.11 7.81 2.59
N ASP A 57 9.74 7.36 1.41
CA ASP A 57 8.47 6.69 1.13
C ASP A 57 7.20 7.53 1.40
N LEU A 58 7.25 8.86 1.29
CA LEU A 58 6.07 9.68 1.44
C LEU A 58 4.96 9.27 0.45
N LEU A 59 5.31 9.02 -0.83
CA LEU A 59 4.34 8.53 -1.82
C LEU A 59 3.80 7.15 -1.46
N TYR A 60 4.65 6.29 -0.90
CA TYR A 60 4.25 4.97 -0.46
C TYR A 60 3.31 5.04 0.76
N GLY A 61 3.53 5.99 1.66
CA GLY A 61 2.59 6.29 2.75
C GLY A 61 1.19 6.66 2.24
N VAL A 62 1.12 7.54 1.24
CA VAL A 62 -0.14 7.88 0.57
C VAL A 62 -0.73 6.65 -0.13
N ASN A 63 0.10 5.87 -0.82
CA ASN A 63 -0.32 4.62 -1.47
C ASN A 63 -0.93 3.63 -0.46
N ASN A 64 -0.36 3.50 0.74
CA ASN A 64 -0.91 2.62 1.78
C ASN A 64 -2.33 3.01 2.20
N VAL A 65 -2.66 4.30 2.22
CA VAL A 65 -4.05 4.75 2.45
C VAL A 65 -4.96 4.29 1.31
N LEU A 66 -4.52 4.42 0.05
CA LEU A 66 -5.27 3.92 -1.10
C LEU A 66 -5.44 2.40 -1.05
N VAL A 67 -4.39 1.67 -0.71
CA VAL A 67 -4.42 0.22 -0.54
C VAL A 67 -5.43 -0.19 0.54
N ALA A 68 -5.47 0.52 1.68
CA ALA A 68 -6.46 0.28 2.73
C ALA A 68 -7.91 0.45 2.22
N LEU A 69 -8.16 1.44 1.35
CA LEU A 69 -9.47 1.65 0.72
C LEU A 69 -9.82 0.53 -0.27
N VAL A 70 -8.84 0.00 -1.01
CA VAL A 70 -9.03 -1.20 -1.85
C VAL A 70 -9.42 -2.39 -0.99
N TYR A 71 -8.71 -2.64 0.11
CA TYR A 71 -9.06 -3.73 1.03
C TYR A 71 -10.42 -3.55 1.67
N LEU A 72 -10.81 -2.32 2.03
CA LEU A 72 -12.15 -2.05 2.54
C LEU A 72 -13.24 -2.48 1.54
N ALA A 73 -13.05 -2.15 0.26
CA ALA A 73 -13.99 -2.58 -0.78
C ALA A 73 -14.01 -4.10 -0.96
N LEU A 74 -12.84 -4.77 -0.89
CA LEU A 74 -12.74 -6.23 -0.95
C LEU A 74 -13.38 -6.91 0.26
N VAL A 75 -13.19 -6.35 1.46
CA VAL A 75 -13.85 -6.83 2.69
C VAL A 75 -15.37 -6.76 2.55
N VAL A 76 -15.90 -5.62 2.09
CA VAL A 76 -17.35 -5.45 1.85
C VAL A 76 -17.87 -6.48 0.85
N LEU A 77 -17.15 -6.73 -0.23
CA LEU A 77 -17.54 -7.74 -1.25
C LEU A 77 -17.50 -9.18 -0.71
N LEU A 78 -16.50 -9.49 0.09
CA LEU A 78 -16.31 -10.84 0.65
C LEU A 78 -17.23 -11.11 1.85
N TRP A 79 -17.72 -10.05 2.53
CA TRP A 79 -18.50 -10.17 3.76
C TRP A 79 -19.67 -11.17 3.69
N PRO A 80 -20.50 -11.19 2.62
CA PRO A 80 -21.64 -12.11 2.56
C PRO A 80 -21.24 -13.59 2.43
N ARG A 81 -20.04 -13.91 1.93
CA ARG A 81 -19.61 -15.27 1.58
C ARG A 81 -18.42 -15.79 2.39
N ALA A 82 -17.62 -14.92 2.96
CA ALA A 82 -16.39 -15.27 3.70
C ALA A 82 -16.16 -14.30 4.88
N ARG A 83 -17.18 -14.10 5.71
CA ARG A 83 -17.21 -13.07 6.77
C ARG A 83 -15.99 -13.11 7.69
N SER A 84 -15.66 -14.28 8.25
CA SER A 84 -14.52 -14.41 9.17
C SER A 84 -13.20 -14.08 8.49
N THR A 85 -12.97 -14.60 7.28
CA THR A 85 -11.76 -14.31 6.51
C THR A 85 -11.66 -12.82 6.16
N ALA A 86 -12.77 -12.20 5.76
CA ALA A 86 -12.83 -10.78 5.44
C ALA A 86 -12.54 -9.91 6.68
N ALA A 87 -13.10 -10.26 7.84
CA ALA A 87 -12.85 -9.55 9.09
C ALA A 87 -11.37 -9.64 9.52
N VAL A 88 -10.80 -10.86 9.51
CA VAL A 88 -9.40 -11.07 9.87
C VAL A 88 -8.47 -10.33 8.90
N ALA A 89 -8.68 -10.47 7.59
CA ALA A 89 -7.86 -9.77 6.60
C ALA A 89 -7.95 -8.24 6.77
N GLY A 90 -9.15 -7.70 6.98
CA GLY A 90 -9.33 -6.27 7.24
C GLY A 90 -8.60 -5.78 8.49
N LEU A 91 -8.66 -6.53 9.59
CA LEU A 91 -7.94 -6.22 10.83
C LEU A 91 -6.41 -6.22 10.60
N LEU A 92 -5.87 -7.25 9.94
CA LEU A 92 -4.44 -7.35 9.67
C LEU A 92 -3.94 -6.19 8.80
N VAL A 93 -4.70 -5.79 7.77
CA VAL A 93 -4.38 -4.62 6.94
C VAL A 93 -4.32 -3.35 7.79
N VAL A 94 -5.34 -3.09 8.61
CA VAL A 94 -5.38 -1.88 9.44
C VAL A 94 -4.20 -1.84 10.40
N LEU A 95 -3.89 -2.95 11.07
CA LEU A 95 -2.74 -3.04 11.99
C LEU A 95 -1.41 -2.84 11.25
N GLY A 96 -1.24 -3.49 10.10
CA GLY A 96 -0.03 -3.36 9.28
C GLY A 96 0.17 -1.92 8.77
N MET A 97 -0.88 -1.30 8.22
CA MET A 97 -0.82 0.08 7.74
C MET A 97 -0.57 1.08 8.87
N ALA A 98 -1.19 0.88 10.04
CA ALA A 98 -0.95 1.72 11.22
C ALA A 98 0.51 1.63 11.68
N ALA A 99 1.08 0.42 11.73
CA ALA A 99 2.48 0.22 12.08
C ALA A 99 3.42 0.96 11.11
N TYR A 100 3.17 0.86 9.80
CA TYR A 100 3.95 1.55 8.78
C TYR A 100 3.85 3.07 8.90
N LEU A 101 2.64 3.62 8.96
CA LEU A 101 2.42 5.06 9.01
C LEU A 101 3.00 5.69 10.29
N ALA A 102 2.87 5.00 11.42
CA ALA A 102 3.39 5.46 12.71
C ALA A 102 4.93 5.40 12.81
N SER A 103 5.59 4.62 11.97
CA SER A 103 7.05 4.46 11.98
C SER A 103 7.78 5.23 10.89
N ASN A 104 7.07 5.85 9.96
CA ASN A 104 7.70 6.58 8.85
C ASN A 104 8.34 7.88 9.37
N PRO A 105 9.67 8.06 9.28
CA PRO A 105 10.40 9.18 9.89
C PRO A 105 10.55 10.37 8.94
N ALA A 106 9.79 10.46 7.86
CA ALA A 106 10.03 11.45 6.81
C ALA A 106 9.96 12.90 7.34
N VAL A 107 9.00 13.19 8.22
CA VAL A 107 8.83 14.52 8.81
C VAL A 107 9.92 14.82 9.82
N GLU A 108 10.23 13.87 10.70
CA GLU A 108 11.29 13.98 11.69
C GLU A 108 12.65 14.20 11.05
N MET A 109 12.97 13.45 10.00
CA MET A 109 14.21 13.60 9.25
C MET A 109 14.30 14.97 8.56
N LEU A 110 13.19 15.51 8.06
CA LEU A 110 13.17 16.87 7.51
C LEU A 110 13.44 17.93 8.59
N LEU A 111 12.91 17.74 9.80
CA LEU A 111 13.20 18.64 10.93
C LEU A 111 14.67 18.56 11.35
N LEU A 112 15.24 17.35 11.43
CA LEU A 112 16.66 17.16 11.70
C LEU A 112 17.53 17.81 10.64
N ALA A 113 17.19 17.67 9.34
CA ALA A 113 17.94 18.27 8.25
C ALA A 113 18.00 19.79 8.35
N ARG A 114 16.89 20.44 8.71
CA ARG A 114 16.84 21.90 8.92
C ARG A 114 17.72 22.36 10.08
N GLN A 115 17.73 21.62 11.19
CA GLN A 115 18.55 21.94 12.35
C GLN A 115 20.03 21.68 12.07
N HIS A 116 20.36 20.58 11.40
CA HIS A 116 21.73 20.19 11.09
C HIS A 116 22.48 21.25 10.25
N GLY A 117 21.79 21.91 9.31
CA GLY A 117 22.41 22.93 8.45
C GLY A 117 22.90 24.20 9.21
N SER A 118 22.38 24.46 10.41
CA SER A 118 22.75 25.62 11.24
C SER A 118 23.46 25.27 12.55
N ALA A 119 23.68 23.97 12.82
CA ALA A 119 24.25 23.50 14.07
C ALA A 119 25.80 23.54 14.09
N ASP A 120 26.38 23.62 15.27
CA ASP A 120 27.82 23.40 15.48
C ASP A 120 28.19 21.91 15.39
N GLY A 121 29.50 21.61 15.30
CA GLY A 121 29.96 20.24 15.05
C GLY A 121 29.52 19.20 16.09
N ALA A 122 29.42 19.56 17.37
CA ALA A 122 28.97 18.67 18.42
C ALA A 122 27.47 18.38 18.27
N THR A 123 26.67 19.39 18.01
CA THR A 123 25.23 19.28 17.77
C THR A 123 24.95 18.53 16.45
N GLN A 124 25.75 18.74 15.40
CA GLN A 124 25.63 17.97 14.16
C GLN A 124 25.78 16.47 14.40
N GLY A 125 26.78 16.04 15.17
CA GLY A 125 26.97 14.63 15.53
C GLY A 125 25.77 14.04 16.28
N ALA A 126 25.18 14.79 17.19
CA ALA A 126 23.97 14.34 17.91
C ALA A 126 22.76 14.22 16.99
N LEU A 127 22.58 15.13 16.02
CA LEU A 127 21.49 15.07 15.03
C LEU A 127 21.65 13.88 14.07
N LEU A 128 22.88 13.56 13.66
CA LEU A 128 23.17 12.37 12.86
C LEU A 128 22.79 11.09 13.63
N ALA A 129 23.24 10.97 14.90
CA ALA A 129 22.90 9.82 15.72
C ALA A 129 21.37 9.68 15.91
N ALA A 130 20.65 10.80 16.09
CA ALA A 130 19.19 10.77 16.13
C ALA A 130 18.58 10.27 14.81
N GLY A 131 19.10 10.71 13.68
CA GLY A 131 18.69 10.24 12.35
C GLY A 131 18.91 8.74 12.15
N GLU A 132 20.04 8.20 12.64
CA GLU A 132 20.34 6.76 12.61
C GLU A 132 19.31 5.94 13.39
N VAL A 133 18.93 6.40 14.58
CA VAL A 133 17.89 5.76 15.40
C VAL A 133 16.55 5.74 14.67
N LEU A 134 16.17 6.85 14.03
CA LEU A 134 14.93 6.97 13.26
C LEU A 134 14.92 6.00 12.07
N LEU A 135 16.01 5.94 11.28
CA LEU A 135 16.11 5.03 10.15
C LEU A 135 16.12 3.57 10.57
N ALA A 136 16.81 3.24 11.68
CA ALA A 136 16.83 1.89 12.24
C ALA A 136 15.43 1.46 12.71
N GLY A 137 14.69 2.35 13.36
CA GLY A 137 13.30 2.13 13.79
C GLY A 137 12.38 1.88 12.59
N TRP A 138 12.48 2.70 11.55
CA TRP A 138 11.68 2.57 10.33
C TRP A 138 11.96 1.27 9.58
N ARG A 139 13.23 0.92 9.35
CA ARG A 139 13.63 -0.32 8.66
C ARG A 139 13.48 -1.58 9.51
N GLY A 140 13.19 -1.44 10.80
CA GLY A 140 13.15 -2.51 11.80
C GLY A 140 11.80 -3.20 11.94
N THR A 141 11.39 -3.41 13.19
CA THR A 141 10.21 -4.21 13.58
C THR A 141 8.92 -3.70 12.97
N ALA A 142 8.74 -2.37 12.89
CA ALA A 142 7.49 -1.79 12.36
C ALA A 142 7.30 -2.11 10.87
N PHE A 143 8.36 -2.00 10.07
CA PHE A 143 8.34 -2.37 8.65
C PHE A 143 8.10 -3.87 8.47
N LEU A 144 8.75 -4.71 9.27
CA LEU A 144 8.54 -6.15 9.25
C LEU A 144 7.09 -6.50 9.60
N THR A 145 6.53 -5.89 10.64
CA THR A 145 5.15 -6.07 11.06
C THR A 145 4.19 -5.71 9.92
N TYR A 146 4.39 -4.52 9.31
CA TYR A 146 3.61 -4.09 8.14
C TYR A 146 3.66 -5.15 7.04
N TYR A 147 4.85 -5.60 6.67
CA TYR A 147 5.06 -6.51 5.55
C TYR A 147 4.37 -7.86 5.77
N VAL A 148 4.60 -8.47 6.93
CA VAL A 148 4.03 -9.78 7.28
C VAL A 148 2.51 -9.72 7.38
N LEU A 149 1.96 -8.73 8.08
CA LEU A 149 0.51 -8.61 8.24
C LEU A 149 -0.21 -8.39 6.92
N ASN A 150 0.35 -7.55 6.04
CA ASN A 150 -0.24 -7.32 4.73
C ASN A 150 -0.09 -8.52 3.78
N ALA A 151 1.05 -9.24 3.81
CA ALA A 151 1.21 -10.48 3.05
C ALA A 151 0.17 -11.52 3.46
N VAL A 152 0.00 -11.75 4.77
CA VAL A 152 -1.02 -12.68 5.29
C VAL A 152 -2.43 -12.24 4.91
N ALA A 153 -2.74 -10.94 5.05
CA ALA A 153 -4.04 -10.40 4.65
C ALA A 153 -4.32 -10.62 3.16
N LEU A 154 -3.33 -10.38 2.30
CA LEU A 154 -3.48 -10.58 0.86
C LEU A 154 -3.68 -12.05 0.50
N LEU A 155 -2.95 -12.97 1.14
CA LEU A 155 -3.13 -14.40 0.96
C LEU A 155 -4.52 -14.88 1.42
N LEU A 156 -5.03 -14.37 2.54
CA LEU A 156 -6.39 -14.63 3.00
C LEU A 156 -7.45 -14.15 2.01
N VAL A 157 -7.29 -12.92 1.50
CA VAL A 157 -8.17 -12.36 0.46
C VAL A 157 -8.09 -13.19 -0.81
N ALA A 158 -6.90 -13.54 -1.28
CA ALA A 158 -6.70 -14.37 -2.46
C ALA A 158 -7.42 -15.73 -2.34
N GLY A 159 -7.24 -16.43 -1.22
CA GLY A 159 -7.92 -17.68 -0.93
C GLY A 159 -9.44 -17.54 -0.91
N ALA A 160 -9.96 -16.45 -0.30
CA ALA A 160 -11.39 -16.16 -0.27
C ALA A 160 -11.93 -15.85 -1.68
N LEU A 161 -11.23 -15.07 -2.49
CA LEU A 161 -11.62 -14.76 -3.87
C LEU A 161 -11.68 -16.01 -4.74
N LEU A 162 -10.68 -16.91 -4.63
CA LEU A 162 -10.63 -18.16 -5.39
C LEU A 162 -11.76 -19.12 -5.01
N ARG A 163 -12.11 -19.20 -3.71
CA ARG A 163 -13.17 -20.07 -3.20
C ARG A 163 -14.56 -19.52 -3.52
N THR A 164 -14.80 -18.25 -3.25
CA THR A 164 -16.14 -17.63 -3.34
C THR A 164 -16.51 -17.17 -4.73
N ARG A 165 -15.51 -16.94 -5.60
CA ARG A 165 -15.66 -16.40 -6.95
C ARG A 165 -16.47 -15.10 -6.99
N VAL A 166 -16.35 -14.30 -5.95
CA VAL A 166 -16.99 -12.98 -5.89
C VAL A 166 -16.41 -12.07 -6.97
N LEU A 167 -15.10 -12.15 -7.26
CA LEU A 167 -14.45 -11.57 -8.41
C LEU A 167 -13.99 -12.67 -9.38
N SER A 168 -13.39 -12.29 -10.51
CA SER A 168 -12.89 -13.25 -11.48
C SER A 168 -11.80 -14.14 -10.89
N ARG A 169 -11.64 -15.36 -11.41
CA ARG A 169 -10.55 -16.26 -10.99
C ARG A 169 -9.17 -15.64 -11.22
N ALA A 170 -9.03 -14.88 -12.32
CA ALA A 170 -7.79 -14.16 -12.63
C ALA A 170 -7.42 -13.20 -11.48
N THR A 171 -8.38 -12.43 -10.95
CA THR A 171 -8.17 -11.55 -9.79
C THR A 171 -7.64 -12.31 -8.58
N GLY A 172 -8.21 -13.49 -8.29
CA GLY A 172 -7.76 -14.34 -7.19
C GLY A 172 -6.34 -14.87 -7.38
N TRP A 173 -5.96 -15.28 -8.59
CA TRP A 173 -4.60 -15.76 -8.88
C TRP A 173 -3.56 -14.63 -8.84
N TRP A 174 -3.88 -13.45 -9.35
CA TRP A 174 -2.99 -12.30 -9.25
C TRP A 174 -2.81 -11.82 -7.81
N ALA A 175 -3.87 -11.87 -6.99
CA ALA A 175 -3.77 -11.62 -5.55
C ALA A 175 -2.87 -12.64 -4.85
N LEU A 176 -2.98 -13.93 -5.21
CA LEU A 176 -2.12 -14.99 -4.67
C LEU A 176 -0.66 -14.78 -5.07
N ALA A 177 -0.39 -14.49 -6.33
CA ALA A 177 0.97 -14.23 -6.82
C ALA A 177 1.60 -13.02 -6.11
N ALA A 178 0.88 -11.91 -5.98
CA ALA A 178 1.34 -10.74 -5.25
C ALA A 178 1.63 -11.08 -3.76
N GLY A 179 0.70 -11.78 -3.09
CA GLY A 179 0.86 -12.17 -1.69
C GLY A 179 2.05 -13.09 -1.45
N LEU A 180 2.29 -14.07 -2.33
CA LEU A 180 3.44 -14.97 -2.22
C LEU A 180 4.78 -14.24 -2.39
N LEU A 181 4.86 -13.30 -3.33
CA LEU A 181 6.06 -12.49 -3.54
C LEU A 181 6.32 -11.49 -2.39
N MET A 182 5.26 -11.11 -1.67
CA MET A 182 5.37 -10.26 -0.48
C MET A 182 5.73 -11.03 0.81
N VAL A 183 5.94 -12.34 0.78
CA VAL A 183 6.29 -13.09 2.00
C VAL A 183 7.67 -12.72 2.51
N VAL A 184 8.61 -12.41 1.61
CA VAL A 184 9.97 -12.00 1.99
C VAL A 184 10.08 -10.48 1.96
N PRO A 185 10.29 -9.82 3.11
CA PRO A 185 10.42 -8.36 3.18
C PRO A 185 11.61 -7.84 2.37
N SER A 186 11.49 -6.65 1.80
CA SER A 186 12.54 -6.01 0.99
C SER A 186 13.83 -5.73 1.78
N THR A 187 13.76 -5.71 3.12
CA THR A 187 14.91 -5.53 4.02
C THR A 187 15.78 -6.79 4.17
N PHE A 188 15.34 -7.94 3.63
CA PHE A 188 16.09 -9.20 3.68
C PHE A 188 17.06 -9.36 2.49
N GLY A 189 17.93 -8.36 2.30
CA GLY A 189 18.98 -8.37 1.28
C GLY A 189 18.45 -8.39 -0.16
N THR A 190 19.30 -8.83 -1.09
CA THR A 190 18.99 -8.80 -2.53
C THR A 190 17.77 -9.64 -2.89
N VAL A 191 17.58 -10.79 -2.25
CA VAL A 191 16.43 -11.67 -2.51
C VAL A 191 15.12 -10.98 -2.12
N GLY A 192 15.06 -10.37 -0.93
CA GLY A 192 13.90 -9.62 -0.48
C GLY A 192 13.59 -8.44 -1.40
N LEU A 193 14.61 -7.69 -1.80
CA LEU A 193 14.46 -6.58 -2.73
C LEU A 193 13.90 -7.03 -4.08
N LEU A 194 14.45 -8.09 -4.67
CA LEU A 194 13.98 -8.64 -5.94
C LEU A 194 12.53 -9.12 -5.85
N MET A 195 12.18 -9.88 -4.82
CA MET A 195 10.81 -10.36 -4.62
C MET A 195 9.83 -9.20 -4.42
N SER A 196 10.23 -8.17 -3.67
CA SER A 196 9.45 -6.96 -3.46
C SER A 196 9.18 -6.23 -4.77
N VAL A 197 10.21 -5.98 -5.59
CA VAL A 197 10.06 -5.33 -6.89
C VAL A 197 9.19 -6.17 -7.83
N LEU A 198 9.44 -7.49 -7.89
CA LEU A 198 8.64 -8.40 -8.71
C LEU A 198 7.16 -8.44 -8.27
N SER A 199 6.88 -8.24 -6.98
CA SER A 199 5.50 -8.23 -6.46
C SER A 199 4.66 -7.04 -6.98
N LEU A 200 5.31 -5.96 -7.42
CA LEU A 200 4.63 -4.77 -7.96
C LEU A 200 3.85 -5.09 -9.23
N LEU A 201 4.37 -5.99 -10.09
CA LEU A 201 3.67 -6.37 -11.32
C LEU A 201 2.33 -7.06 -11.03
N PRO A 202 2.27 -8.19 -10.29
CA PRO A 202 0.99 -8.82 -9.96
C PRO A 202 0.09 -7.92 -9.11
N TRP A 203 0.63 -7.04 -8.27
CA TRP A 203 -0.14 -6.05 -7.54
C TRP A 203 -0.83 -5.05 -8.49
N CYS A 204 -0.12 -4.47 -9.45
CA CYS A 204 -0.71 -3.55 -10.43
C CYS A 204 -1.79 -4.22 -11.28
N VAL A 205 -1.55 -5.45 -11.74
CA VAL A 205 -2.57 -6.22 -12.48
C VAL A 205 -3.80 -6.49 -11.62
N LEU A 206 -3.59 -6.89 -10.35
CA LEU A 206 -4.68 -7.07 -9.38
C LEU A 206 -5.51 -5.79 -9.24
N CYS A 207 -4.87 -4.65 -9.04
CA CYS A 207 -5.55 -3.35 -8.88
C CYS A 207 -6.38 -2.98 -10.11
N VAL A 208 -5.86 -3.16 -11.31
CA VAL A 208 -6.60 -2.92 -12.56
C VAL A 208 -7.83 -3.83 -12.68
N LEU A 209 -7.68 -5.12 -12.40
CA LEU A 209 -8.78 -6.07 -12.43
C LEU A 209 -9.83 -5.77 -11.36
N VAL A 210 -9.40 -5.41 -10.15
CA VAL A 210 -10.29 -5.03 -9.05
C VAL A 210 -11.06 -3.76 -9.44
N ALA A 211 -10.39 -2.71 -9.91
CA ALA A 211 -11.04 -1.46 -10.31
C ALA A 211 -12.15 -1.71 -11.35
N GLY A 212 -11.85 -2.42 -12.43
CA GLY A 212 -12.84 -2.72 -13.48
C GLY A 212 -14.05 -3.48 -12.96
N GLN A 213 -13.82 -4.48 -12.09
CA GLN A 213 -14.91 -5.29 -11.53
C GLN A 213 -15.72 -4.54 -10.46
N LEU A 214 -15.11 -3.62 -9.71
CA LEU A 214 -15.80 -2.76 -8.75
C LEU A 214 -16.69 -1.73 -9.47
N TRP A 215 -16.21 -1.10 -10.55
CA TRP A 215 -17.02 -0.19 -11.38
C TRP A 215 -18.23 -0.89 -11.98
N ALA A 216 -18.04 -2.11 -12.53
CA ALA A 216 -19.13 -2.88 -13.08
C ALA A 216 -20.24 -3.18 -12.07
N ARG A 217 -19.87 -3.37 -10.78
CA ARG A 217 -20.83 -3.62 -9.69
C ARG A 217 -21.47 -2.37 -9.12
N ALA A 218 -20.78 -1.23 -9.20
CA ALA A 218 -21.28 0.07 -8.75
C ALA A 218 -22.16 0.77 -9.80
N GLY A 219 -22.19 0.27 -11.04
CA GLY A 219 -23.03 0.79 -12.12
C GLY A 219 -24.52 0.72 -11.78
N PRO A 220 -25.36 1.52 -12.47
CA PRO A 220 -26.82 1.42 -12.36
C PRO A 220 -27.25 0.01 -12.77
N SER A 221 -28.12 -0.63 -11.96
CA SER A 221 -28.78 -1.87 -12.38
C SER A 221 -29.51 -1.65 -13.70
N PRO A 222 -29.44 -2.58 -14.67
CA PRO A 222 -30.26 -2.50 -15.87
C PRO A 222 -31.73 -2.30 -15.44
N LEU A 223 -32.38 -1.30 -16.02
CA LEU A 223 -33.81 -1.11 -15.83
C LEU A 223 -34.54 -2.40 -16.24
N PRO A 224 -35.51 -2.87 -15.45
CA PRO A 224 -36.33 -3.99 -15.88
C PRO A 224 -36.91 -3.66 -17.27
N PRO A 225 -37.04 -4.65 -18.17
CA PRO A 225 -37.56 -4.41 -19.50
C PRO A 225 -38.92 -3.72 -19.39
N ARG A 226 -39.06 -2.54 -20.02
CA ARG A 226 -40.32 -1.84 -20.12
C ARG A 226 -41.31 -2.77 -20.82
N GLY A 227 -42.24 -3.35 -20.06
CA GLY A 227 -43.27 -4.21 -20.61
C GLY A 227 -43.62 -5.48 -19.84
N ALA A 228 -43.00 -5.76 -18.71
CA ALA A 228 -43.50 -6.82 -17.82
C ALA A 228 -44.80 -6.32 -17.16
N ALA A 229 -45.95 -6.64 -17.74
CA ALA A 229 -47.25 -6.42 -17.12
C ALA A 229 -47.29 -7.15 -15.79
N PRO A 230 -47.89 -6.58 -14.70
CA PRO A 230 -48.06 -7.28 -13.45
C PRO A 230 -48.90 -8.53 -13.69
N ALA A 231 -48.34 -9.69 -13.36
CA ALA A 231 -49.13 -10.94 -13.27
C ALA A 231 -50.24 -10.74 -12.25
N ARG A 232 -51.47 -10.85 -12.74
CA ARG A 232 -52.66 -10.86 -11.91
C ARG A 232 -52.78 -12.17 -11.17
#